data_94ff82f21af4b618ed5e9a45e350b457
#
_entry.id   94ff82f21af4b618ed5e9a45e350b457
#
_cell.length_a   1.000
_cell.length_b   1.000
_cell.length_c   1.000
_cell.angle_alpha   90.00
_cell.angle_beta   90.00
_cell.angle_gamma   90.00
#
_symmetry.space_group_name_H-M   'P 1'
#
loop_
_entity.id
_entity.type
_entity.pdbx_description
1 polymer ?
#
loop_
_entity_poly.entity_id
_entity_poly.type
_entity_poly.pdbx_seq_one_letter_code
_entity_poly.pdbx_strand_id
1 'polypeptide(L)'
;MSVLERLAAELRAEGGLLAEAAVDPSPGADAGHGEEAASGPRAAAAPAEYALLVEAIREGYLAHYGEPRVLRTDDRDLALLAGDHLYALGLERLAALGDLHAVRALADVIAACARAAAEERPQDAEAAWRRGVRSVAGTDRARS
;
A
#
# COMPACT_ATOMS: atom_id res chain seq x y z
N MET A 1 -18.83 -0.38 -1.04
CA MET A 1 -17.70 -0.83 -0.22
C MET A 1 -16.47 0.01 -0.57
N SER A 2 -15.85 0.62 0.43
CA SER A 2 -14.67 1.43 0.21
C SER A 2 -13.45 0.55 -0.09
N VAL A 3 -12.37 1.19 -0.59
CA VAL A 3 -11.13 0.47 -0.87
C VAL A 3 -10.61 -0.22 0.39
N LEU A 4 -10.64 0.48 1.53
CA LEU A 4 -10.14 -0.10 2.77
C LEU A 4 -11.05 -1.21 3.30
N GLU A 5 -12.36 -1.11 3.09
CA GLU A 5 -13.25 -2.20 3.41
C GLU A 5 -12.97 -3.43 2.55
N ARG A 6 -12.68 -3.21 1.26
CA ARG A 6 -12.27 -4.30 0.38
C ARG A 6 -10.97 -4.92 0.85
N LEU A 7 -10.02 -4.11 1.30
CA LEU A 7 -8.74 -4.62 1.79
C LEU A 7 -8.96 -5.48 3.05
N ALA A 8 -9.81 -5.03 3.97
CA ALA A 8 -10.15 -5.82 5.14
C ALA A 8 -10.76 -7.16 4.74
N ALA A 9 -11.64 -7.15 3.73
CA ALA A 9 -12.25 -8.37 3.23
C ALA A 9 -11.22 -9.33 2.65
N GLU A 10 -10.20 -8.79 1.94
CA GLU A 10 -9.12 -9.61 1.41
C GLU A 10 -8.34 -10.28 2.54
N LEU A 11 -8.05 -9.55 3.60
CA LEU A 11 -7.34 -10.11 4.74
C LEU A 11 -8.16 -11.20 5.41
N ARG A 12 -9.46 -11.00 5.54
CA ARG A 12 -10.34 -12.02 6.13
C ARG A 12 -10.39 -13.27 5.26
N ALA A 13 -10.34 -13.10 3.94
CA ALA A 13 -10.35 -14.21 3.02
C ALA A 13 -9.07 -15.05 3.09
N GLU A 14 -7.95 -14.45 3.52
CA GLU A 14 -6.70 -15.19 3.69
C GLU A 14 -6.80 -16.24 4.80
N GLY A 15 -7.63 -15.97 5.82
CA GLY A 15 -7.76 -16.87 6.96
C GLY A 15 -6.60 -16.73 7.93
N GLY A 16 -6.64 -17.57 8.98
CA GLY A 16 -5.54 -17.63 9.95
C GLY A 16 -5.35 -16.36 10.73
N LEU A 17 -4.11 -16.08 11.11
CA LEU A 17 -3.77 -14.96 11.97
C LEU A 17 -4.05 -13.61 11.32
N LEU A 18 -3.91 -13.51 9.98
CA LEU A 18 -4.23 -12.27 9.30
C LEU A 18 -5.71 -11.96 9.40
N ALA A 19 -6.56 -12.96 9.22
CA ALA A 19 -8.01 -12.76 9.32
C ALA A 19 -8.40 -12.34 10.74
N GLU A 20 -7.74 -12.93 11.75
CA GLU A 20 -8.03 -12.59 13.13
C GLU A 20 -7.63 -11.16 13.47
N ALA A 21 -6.57 -10.65 12.84
CA ALA A 21 -6.10 -9.30 13.06
C ALA A 21 -6.84 -8.25 12.23
N ALA A 22 -7.63 -8.67 11.24
CA ALA A 22 -8.32 -7.73 10.35
C ALA A 22 -9.45 -7.02 11.09
N VAL A 23 -9.54 -5.71 10.88
CA VAL A 23 -10.60 -4.88 11.45
C VAL A 23 -11.16 -4.00 10.37
N ASP A 24 -12.39 -3.51 10.58
CA ASP A 24 -12.97 -2.56 9.65
C ASP A 24 -12.31 -1.19 9.84
N PRO A 25 -12.13 -0.43 8.75
CA PRO A 25 -11.53 0.89 8.87
C PRO A 25 -12.48 1.85 9.58
N SER A 26 -11.90 2.86 10.24
CA SER A 26 -12.69 3.94 10.82
C SER A 26 -13.33 4.75 9.72
N PRO A 27 -14.51 5.34 9.96
CA PRO A 27 -15.11 6.24 8.98
C PRO A 27 -14.14 7.38 8.63
N GLY A 28 -13.95 7.62 7.34
CA GLY A 28 -13.06 8.68 6.89
C GLY A 28 -11.59 8.34 6.90
N ALA A 29 -11.22 7.06 7.12
CA ALA A 29 -9.82 6.65 7.05
C ALA A 29 -9.24 7.00 5.68
N ASP A 30 -7.98 7.47 5.69
CA ASP A 30 -7.34 8.01 4.49
C ASP A 30 -6.93 6.91 3.51
N ALA A 31 -7.45 6.98 2.29
CA ALA A 31 -7.09 6.12 1.18
C ALA A 31 -6.66 6.94 -0.03
N GLY A 32 -6.10 8.13 0.21
CA GLY A 32 -5.76 9.08 -0.84
C GLY A 32 -4.70 8.59 -1.81
N HIS A 33 -3.75 7.80 -1.35
CA HIS A 33 -2.71 7.28 -2.25
C HIS A 33 -3.31 6.34 -3.30
N GLY A 34 -4.20 5.45 -2.88
CA GLY A 34 -4.86 4.55 -3.82
C GLY A 34 -5.74 5.31 -4.80
N GLU A 35 -6.48 6.30 -4.30
CA GLU A 35 -7.33 7.13 -5.15
C GLU A 35 -6.52 7.85 -6.21
N GLU A 36 -5.39 8.44 -5.81
CA GLU A 36 -4.54 9.16 -6.75
C GLU A 36 -3.96 8.21 -7.80
N ALA A 37 -3.45 7.06 -7.37
CA ALA A 37 -2.88 6.09 -8.30
C ALA A 37 -3.92 5.61 -9.32
N ALA A 38 -5.15 5.41 -8.85
CA ALA A 38 -6.25 4.91 -9.69
C ALA A 38 -6.74 5.96 -10.68
N SER A 39 -6.45 7.23 -10.44
CA SER A 39 -6.96 8.32 -11.29
C SER A 39 -6.15 8.50 -12.57
N GLY A 40 -4.98 7.87 -12.68
CA GLY A 40 -4.10 8.08 -13.83
C GLY A 40 -4.40 7.15 -14.99
N PRO A 41 -3.80 7.43 -16.15
CA PRO A 41 -4.06 6.64 -17.36
C PRO A 41 -3.56 5.20 -17.27
N ARG A 42 -2.50 4.95 -16.48
CA ARG A 42 -1.97 3.60 -16.32
C ARG A 42 -2.99 2.66 -15.70
N ALA A 43 -3.83 3.18 -14.81
CA ALA A 43 -4.83 2.39 -14.09
C ALA A 43 -6.18 2.33 -14.80
N ALA A 44 -6.30 2.94 -15.98
CA ALA A 44 -7.61 3.13 -16.64
C ALA A 44 -8.38 1.83 -16.84
N ALA A 45 -7.69 0.72 -17.12
CA ALA A 45 -8.36 -0.56 -17.37
C ALA A 45 -8.83 -1.24 -16.07
N ALA A 46 -8.26 -0.88 -14.91
CA ALA A 46 -8.58 -1.55 -13.65
C ALA A 46 -8.38 -0.60 -12.46
N PRO A 47 -9.07 0.55 -12.43
CA PRO A 47 -8.81 1.54 -11.38
C PRO A 47 -9.06 1.03 -9.98
N ALA A 48 -10.11 0.24 -9.77
CA ALA A 48 -10.40 -0.28 -8.43
C ALA A 48 -9.31 -1.22 -7.94
N GLU A 49 -8.74 -1.99 -8.86
CA GLU A 49 -7.65 -2.90 -8.50
C GLU A 49 -6.39 -2.11 -8.14
N TYR A 50 -6.05 -1.08 -8.93
CA TYR A 50 -4.89 -0.25 -8.60
C TYR A 50 -5.04 0.41 -7.23
N ALA A 51 -6.22 0.94 -6.94
CA ALA A 51 -6.47 1.56 -5.64
C ALA A 51 -6.26 0.53 -4.51
N LEU A 52 -6.79 -0.67 -4.69
CA LEU A 52 -6.66 -1.72 -3.68
C LEU A 52 -5.20 -2.10 -3.46
N LEU A 53 -4.44 -2.28 -4.55
CA LEU A 53 -3.06 -2.76 -4.43
C LEU A 53 -2.13 -1.70 -3.85
N VAL A 54 -2.33 -0.43 -4.19
CA VAL A 54 -1.56 0.65 -3.60
C VAL A 54 -1.86 0.76 -2.11
N GLU A 55 -3.14 0.64 -1.72
CA GLU A 55 -3.48 0.71 -0.31
C GLU A 55 -3.03 -0.53 0.46
N ALA A 56 -2.94 -1.69 -0.19
CA ALA A 56 -2.37 -2.87 0.44
C ALA A 56 -0.90 -2.62 0.82
N ILE A 57 -0.13 -2.03 -0.10
CA ILE A 57 1.28 -1.71 0.17
C ILE A 57 1.37 -0.63 1.24
N ARG A 58 0.49 0.39 1.18
CA ARG A 58 0.46 1.43 2.21
C ARG A 58 0.15 0.83 3.58
N GLU A 59 -0.79 -0.11 3.64
CA GLU A 59 -1.11 -0.78 4.91
C GLU A 59 0.08 -1.58 5.43
N GLY A 60 0.84 -2.21 4.53
CA GLY A 60 2.07 -2.89 4.91
C GLY A 60 3.07 -1.93 5.53
N TYR A 61 3.23 -0.75 4.93
CA TYR A 61 4.08 0.29 5.48
C TYR A 61 3.61 0.72 6.88
N LEU A 62 2.31 0.93 7.04
CA LEU A 62 1.76 1.35 8.33
C LEU A 62 1.89 0.25 9.39
N ALA A 63 1.80 -1.02 8.98
CA ALA A 63 2.01 -2.13 9.91
C ALA A 63 3.44 -2.16 10.43
N HIS A 64 4.41 -1.73 9.61
CA HIS A 64 5.82 -1.70 10.00
C HIS A 64 6.17 -0.46 10.79
N TYR A 65 5.63 0.71 10.43
CA TYR A 65 6.16 1.98 10.92
C TYR A 65 5.11 2.94 11.48
N GLY A 66 3.83 2.61 11.41
CA GLY A 66 2.81 3.56 11.80
C GLY A 66 1.57 2.91 12.39
N GLU A 67 0.40 3.46 12.06
CA GLU A 67 -0.88 2.99 12.57
C GLU A 67 -1.71 2.40 11.43
N PRO A 68 -1.80 1.07 11.35
CA PRO A 68 -2.61 0.44 10.29
C PRO A 68 -4.08 0.82 10.42
N ARG A 69 -4.78 0.76 9.28
CA ARG A 69 -6.19 1.13 9.21
C ARG A 69 -7.13 -0.07 9.23
N VAL A 70 -6.65 -1.25 8.78
CA VAL A 70 -7.47 -2.47 8.71
C VAL A 70 -6.81 -3.66 9.40
N LEU A 71 -5.73 -3.43 10.15
CA LEU A 71 -5.07 -4.43 10.98
C LEU A 71 -4.99 -3.92 12.40
N ARG A 72 -5.17 -4.81 13.36
CA ARG A 72 -4.95 -4.47 14.76
C ARG A 72 -4.38 -5.66 15.48
N THR A 73 -3.19 -5.50 16.06
CA THR A 73 -2.55 -6.53 16.86
C THR A 73 -1.53 -5.87 17.78
N ASP A 74 -1.39 -6.45 18.99
CA ASP A 74 -0.33 -6.04 19.91
C ASP A 74 0.95 -6.85 19.69
N ASP A 75 0.88 -7.88 18.84
CA ASP A 75 2.01 -8.74 18.56
C ASP A 75 2.87 -8.11 17.48
N ARG A 76 4.05 -7.61 17.89
CA ARG A 76 4.97 -6.93 16.97
C ARG A 76 5.40 -7.82 15.82
N ASP A 77 5.66 -9.10 16.12
CA ASP A 77 6.10 -10.04 15.09
C ASP A 77 5.00 -10.25 14.06
N LEU A 78 3.75 -10.35 14.52
CA LEU A 78 2.62 -10.50 13.60
C LEU A 78 2.46 -9.26 12.73
N ALA A 79 2.63 -8.07 13.32
CA ALA A 79 2.54 -6.84 12.53
C ALA A 79 3.58 -6.81 11.43
N LEU A 80 4.82 -7.22 11.73
CA LEU A 80 5.88 -7.26 10.72
C LEU A 80 5.58 -8.27 9.63
N LEU A 81 5.12 -9.47 10.00
CA LEU A 81 4.77 -10.50 9.02
C LEU A 81 3.61 -10.07 8.15
N ALA A 82 2.59 -9.45 8.76
CA ALA A 82 1.43 -8.95 8.02
C ALA A 82 1.86 -7.88 7.02
N GLY A 83 2.77 -6.98 7.43
CA GLY A 83 3.27 -5.96 6.55
C GLY A 83 3.98 -6.53 5.34
N ASP A 84 4.85 -7.54 5.56
CA ASP A 84 5.55 -8.21 4.48
C ASP A 84 4.58 -8.91 3.54
N HIS A 85 3.55 -9.55 4.09
CA HIS A 85 2.53 -10.21 3.28
C HIS A 85 1.81 -9.21 2.38
N LEU A 86 1.47 -8.04 2.93
CA LEU A 86 0.76 -7.00 2.17
C LEU A 86 1.65 -6.40 1.08
N TYR A 87 2.94 -6.21 1.35
CA TYR A 87 3.88 -5.80 0.31
C TYR A 87 3.89 -6.80 -0.83
N ALA A 88 4.04 -8.09 -0.50
CA ALA A 88 4.10 -9.14 -1.51
C ALA A 88 2.81 -9.22 -2.31
N LEU A 89 1.66 -9.14 -1.64
CA LEU A 89 0.36 -9.19 -2.29
C LEU A 89 0.22 -8.08 -3.33
N GLY A 90 0.55 -6.86 -2.93
CA GLY A 90 0.43 -5.72 -3.84
C GLY A 90 1.37 -5.82 -5.03
N LEU A 91 2.64 -6.14 -4.78
CA LEU A 91 3.63 -6.23 -5.86
C LEU A 91 3.33 -7.39 -6.79
N GLU A 92 2.94 -8.55 -6.26
CA GLU A 92 2.63 -9.71 -7.09
C GLU A 92 1.45 -9.46 -8.00
N ARG A 93 0.39 -8.84 -7.48
CA ARG A 93 -0.80 -8.58 -8.30
C ARG A 93 -0.54 -7.50 -9.35
N LEU A 94 0.26 -6.49 -9.02
CA LEU A 94 0.65 -5.49 -10.03
C LEU A 94 1.48 -6.14 -11.13
N ALA A 95 2.37 -7.06 -10.77
CA ALA A 95 3.14 -7.79 -11.76
C ALA A 95 2.23 -8.65 -12.64
N ALA A 96 1.20 -9.27 -12.04
CA ALA A 96 0.23 -10.06 -12.80
C ALA A 96 -0.57 -9.22 -13.78
N LEU A 97 -0.79 -7.95 -13.45
CA LEU A 97 -1.44 -7.01 -14.38
C LEU A 97 -0.49 -6.57 -15.50
N GLY A 98 0.79 -6.93 -15.43
CA GLY A 98 1.77 -6.59 -16.45
C GLY A 98 2.38 -5.22 -16.28
N ASP A 99 2.14 -4.54 -15.16
CA ASP A 99 2.62 -3.18 -14.96
C ASP A 99 3.92 -3.18 -14.16
N LEU A 100 5.02 -3.48 -14.84
CA LEU A 100 6.32 -3.52 -14.17
C LEU A 100 6.81 -2.15 -13.73
N HIS A 101 6.33 -1.08 -14.38
CA HIS A 101 6.65 0.27 -13.94
C HIS A 101 6.09 0.52 -12.54
N ALA A 102 4.82 0.15 -12.31
CA ALA A 102 4.20 0.31 -10.99
C ALA A 102 4.90 -0.55 -9.94
N VAL A 103 5.26 -1.79 -10.31
CA VAL A 103 6.00 -2.67 -9.40
C VAL A 103 7.29 -2.00 -8.97
N ARG A 104 8.07 -1.47 -9.93
CA ARG A 104 9.34 -0.84 -9.63
C ARG A 104 9.16 0.42 -8.79
N ALA A 105 8.17 1.25 -9.14
CA ALA A 105 7.92 2.49 -8.42
C ALA A 105 7.59 2.21 -6.94
N LEU A 106 6.74 1.22 -6.69
CA LEU A 106 6.34 0.93 -5.31
C LEU A 106 7.41 0.14 -4.55
N ALA A 107 8.19 -0.69 -5.24
CA ALA A 107 9.34 -1.32 -4.60
C ALA A 107 10.36 -0.27 -4.16
N ASP A 108 10.56 0.78 -4.97
CA ASP A 108 11.43 1.88 -4.59
C ASP A 108 10.90 2.63 -3.37
N VAL A 109 9.58 2.80 -3.27
CA VAL A 109 8.95 3.41 -2.09
C VAL A 109 9.27 2.57 -0.85
N ILE A 110 9.08 1.25 -0.94
CA ILE A 110 9.34 0.35 0.20
C ILE A 110 10.80 0.49 0.65
N ALA A 111 11.74 0.48 -0.30
CA ALA A 111 13.16 0.61 0.03
C ALA A 111 13.47 1.97 0.64
N ALA A 112 12.88 3.04 0.09
CA ALA A 112 13.10 4.39 0.61
C ALA A 112 12.54 4.54 2.03
N CYS A 113 11.40 3.91 2.31
CA CYS A 113 10.81 3.95 3.64
C CYS A 113 11.68 3.21 4.65
N ALA A 114 12.27 2.08 4.27
CA ALA A 114 13.17 1.36 5.15
C ALA A 114 14.41 2.20 5.47
N ARG A 115 14.95 2.91 4.47
CA ARG A 115 16.09 3.79 4.68
C ARG A 115 15.71 4.97 5.57
N ALA A 116 14.54 5.57 5.32
CA ALA A 116 14.07 6.70 6.11
C ALA A 116 13.90 6.30 7.58
N ALA A 117 13.40 5.09 7.84
CA ALA A 117 13.25 4.60 9.21
C ALA A 117 14.61 4.41 9.87
N ALA A 118 15.57 3.84 9.14
CA ALA A 118 16.91 3.62 9.69
C ALA A 118 17.62 4.95 9.99
N GLU A 119 17.34 5.99 9.21
CA GLU A 119 17.94 7.30 9.38
C GLU A 119 17.11 8.23 10.26
N GLU A 120 15.96 7.75 10.74
CA GLU A 120 15.04 8.51 11.59
C GLU A 120 14.58 9.80 10.91
N ARG A 121 14.21 9.69 9.63
CA ARG A 121 13.75 10.82 8.82
C ARG A 121 12.37 10.52 8.23
N PRO A 122 11.31 10.56 9.06
CA PRO A 122 9.97 10.17 8.59
C PRO A 122 9.45 11.03 7.43
N GLN A 123 9.91 12.29 7.33
CA GLN A 123 9.51 13.14 6.21
C GLN A 123 10.01 12.58 4.88
N ASP A 124 11.12 11.83 4.87
CA ASP A 124 11.63 11.22 3.65
C ASP A 124 10.72 10.08 3.18
N ALA A 125 10.12 9.35 4.13
CA ALA A 125 9.16 8.30 3.78
C ALA A 125 7.94 8.90 3.11
N GLU A 126 7.38 9.97 3.65
CA GLU A 126 6.20 10.59 3.05
C GLU A 126 6.49 11.17 1.68
N ALA A 127 7.70 11.75 1.51
CA ALA A 127 8.11 12.25 0.20
C ALA A 127 8.22 11.11 -0.81
N ALA A 128 8.75 9.95 -0.39
CA ALA A 128 8.86 8.78 -1.25
C ALA A 128 7.47 8.28 -1.68
N TRP A 129 6.52 8.26 -0.74
CA TRP A 129 5.15 7.86 -1.06
C TRP A 129 4.53 8.77 -2.11
N ARG A 130 4.64 10.09 -1.92
CA ARG A 130 4.07 11.05 -2.89
C ARG A 130 4.69 10.86 -4.28
N ARG A 131 6.00 10.70 -4.33
CA ARG A 131 6.71 10.53 -5.60
C ARG A 131 6.31 9.23 -6.29
N GLY A 132 6.28 8.14 -5.54
CA GLY A 132 5.95 6.83 -6.10
C GLY A 132 4.51 6.76 -6.61
N VAL A 133 3.57 7.33 -5.85
CA VAL A 133 2.17 7.33 -6.25
C VAL A 133 1.97 8.16 -7.52
N ARG A 134 2.65 9.31 -7.63
CA ARG A 134 2.58 10.11 -8.86
C ARG A 134 3.14 9.33 -10.04
N SER A 135 4.20 8.56 -9.82
CA SER A 135 4.79 7.74 -10.89
C SER A 135 3.80 6.67 -11.35
N VAL A 136 3.11 6.00 -10.41
CA VAL A 136 2.10 5.01 -10.75
C VAL A 136 0.93 5.66 -11.49
N ALA A 137 0.51 6.83 -11.05
CA ALA A 137 -0.57 7.55 -11.70
C ALA A 137 -0.18 8.08 -13.08
N GLY A 138 1.13 8.21 -13.36
CA GLY A 138 1.60 8.76 -14.63
C GLY A 138 1.59 10.28 -14.64
N THR A 139 1.63 10.93 -13.46
CA THR A 139 1.58 12.38 -13.35
C THR A 139 2.87 12.99 -12.86
N ASP A 140 3.93 12.18 -12.73
CA ASP A 140 5.20 12.68 -12.25
C ASP A 140 6.00 13.42 -13.31
N ARG A 141 5.59 13.26 -14.55
CA ARG A 141 6.17 13.87 -15.70
C ARG A 141 7.43 14.43 -15.65
N ALA A 142 7.91 14.45 -15.07
CA ALA A 142 9.08 15.06 -14.94
C ALA A 142 9.82 15.65 -16.01
N ARG A 143 9.74 15.52 -16.21
CA ARG A 143 10.15 15.94 -16.86
C ARG A 143 10.33 15.98 -17.87
N SER A 144 10.17 16.00 -18.05
CA SER A 144 10.03 16.06 -19.15
C SER A 144 10.83 16.52 -19.79
#